data_dc0b184ab61c8ad6f0900cb3e35b501f
#
_entry.id   dc0b184ab61c8ad6f0900cb3e35b501f
#
_cell.length_a   1.000
_cell.length_b   1.000
_cell.length_c   1.000
_cell.angle_alpha   90.00
_cell.angle_beta   90.00
_cell.angle_gamma   90.00
#
_symmetry.space_group_name_H-M   'P 1'
#
loop_
_entity.id
_entity.type
_entity.pdbx_description
1 polymer ?
#
loop_
_entity_poly.entity_id
_entity_poly.type
_entity_poly.pdbx_seq_one_letter_code
_entity_poly.pdbx_strand_id
1 'polypeptide(L)'
;MKRVLCYGDSNTWGFTPGTGARYAQGIRWTGVMAEQLGPEYCIIEDGITGRTTVWDDPFDPCRNGLEGLGYGIHRAKPIDLVVLMLGTNDLNYTDAYGYYKGLNNLIRRILHADSFFAGPESVFPNGPKLLLVSPIRIHPDVASRRPEIHLAHAYADSCCFADYTRRLSQEWNLPWLDAAAVAEPSEIDCLHMDADSHKKLGIQIAEKIRMIL
;
A
#
# COMPACT_ATOMS: atom_id res chain seq x y z
N MET A 1 14.67 -14.10 -11.74
CA MET A 1 14.53 -12.82 -10.99
C MET A 1 13.09 -12.78 -10.47
N LYS A 2 12.91 -12.70 -9.15
CA LYS A 2 11.59 -12.65 -8.49
C LYS A 2 10.95 -11.29 -8.67
N ARG A 3 9.73 -11.23 -9.17
CA ARG A 3 9.02 -9.98 -9.49
C ARG A 3 8.00 -9.65 -8.41
N VAL A 4 8.20 -8.50 -7.77
CA VAL A 4 7.37 -8.01 -6.66
C VAL A 4 6.64 -6.74 -7.08
N LEU A 5 5.31 -6.80 -7.15
CA LEU A 5 4.46 -5.63 -7.41
C LEU A 5 4.11 -4.95 -6.09
N CYS A 6 4.53 -3.69 -5.91
CA CYS A 6 4.18 -2.85 -4.77
C CYS A 6 3.00 -1.94 -5.15
N TYR A 7 1.79 -2.32 -4.75
CA TYR A 7 0.56 -1.62 -5.07
C TYR A 7 0.09 -0.77 -3.89
N GLY A 8 0.03 0.55 -4.07
CA GLY A 8 -0.27 1.46 -2.97
C GLY A 8 -0.61 2.89 -3.40
N ASP A 9 -0.63 3.77 -2.41
CA ASP A 9 -0.97 5.19 -2.52
C ASP A 9 0.27 6.10 -2.59
N SER A 10 0.12 7.34 -2.10
CA SER A 10 1.18 8.34 -2.02
C SER A 10 2.38 7.90 -1.17
N ASN A 11 2.19 7.13 -0.11
CA ASN A 11 3.28 6.57 0.70
C ASN A 11 4.07 5.50 -0.07
N THR A 12 3.46 4.80 -1.02
CA THR A 12 4.16 3.89 -1.94
C THR A 12 4.79 4.64 -3.11
N TRP A 13 4.13 5.68 -3.62
CA TRP A 13 4.69 6.58 -4.62
C TRP A 13 5.94 7.31 -4.11
N GLY A 14 6.00 7.60 -2.79
CA GLY A 14 7.10 8.30 -2.13
C GLY A 14 6.91 9.81 -2.08
N PHE A 15 5.73 10.26 -1.64
CA PHE A 15 5.42 11.67 -1.45
C PHE A 15 6.29 12.29 -0.36
N THR A 16 6.91 13.44 -0.66
CA THR A 16 7.77 14.17 0.28
C THR A 16 6.93 15.17 1.06
N PRO A 17 6.79 15.05 2.40
CA PRO A 17 6.05 15.98 3.22
C PRO A 17 6.49 17.43 3.02
N GLY A 18 5.52 18.34 2.96
CA GLY A 18 5.74 19.78 2.82
C GLY A 18 6.07 20.29 1.42
N THR A 19 6.63 19.46 0.54
CA THR A 19 7.00 19.88 -0.82
C THR A 19 6.12 19.29 -1.91
N GLY A 20 5.51 18.13 -1.65
CA GLY A 20 4.74 17.37 -2.65
C GLY A 20 5.60 16.71 -3.74
N ALA A 21 6.93 16.87 -3.68
CA ALA A 21 7.85 16.20 -4.59
C ALA A 21 7.88 14.67 -4.34
N ARG A 22 8.42 13.94 -5.29
CA ARG A 22 8.68 12.51 -5.10
C ARG A 22 10.07 12.29 -4.53
N TYR A 23 10.20 11.55 -3.44
CA TYR A 23 11.51 11.11 -2.94
C TYR A 23 12.33 10.39 -4.02
N ALA A 24 13.65 10.52 -3.98
CA ALA A 24 14.55 9.71 -4.79
C ALA A 24 14.35 8.21 -4.51
N GLN A 25 14.64 7.36 -5.50
CA GLN A 25 14.38 5.92 -5.41
C GLN A 25 14.99 5.28 -4.16
N GLY A 26 16.24 5.60 -3.82
CA GLY A 26 16.90 5.04 -2.64
C GLY A 26 16.36 5.50 -1.28
N ILE A 27 15.41 6.47 -1.25
CA ILE A 27 14.76 6.95 -0.02
C ILE A 27 13.40 6.28 0.16
N ARG A 28 12.67 6.03 -0.92
CA ARG A 28 11.36 5.37 -0.85
C ARG A 28 11.48 3.97 -0.25
N TRP A 29 10.51 3.55 0.54
CA TRP A 29 10.52 2.20 1.14
C TRP A 29 10.68 1.09 0.10
N THR A 30 10.13 1.26 -1.08
CA THR A 30 10.26 0.33 -2.22
C THR A 30 11.70 0.23 -2.72
N GLY A 31 12.42 1.36 -2.80
CA GLY A 31 13.81 1.39 -3.20
C GLY A 31 14.76 0.86 -2.11
N VAL A 32 14.52 1.23 -0.85
CA VAL A 32 15.23 0.65 0.31
C VAL A 32 15.03 -0.88 0.34
N MET A 33 13.80 -1.35 0.18
CA MET A 33 13.49 -2.77 0.10
C MET A 33 14.23 -3.45 -1.06
N ALA A 34 14.28 -2.83 -2.25
CA ALA A 34 15.01 -3.35 -3.40
C ALA A 34 16.50 -3.53 -3.11
N GLU A 35 17.12 -2.54 -2.46
CA GLU A 35 18.52 -2.61 -2.04
C GLU A 35 18.76 -3.75 -1.04
N GLN A 36 17.87 -3.90 -0.05
CA GLN A 36 17.94 -4.97 0.95
C GLN A 36 17.77 -6.37 0.34
N LEU A 37 16.90 -6.52 -0.64
CA LEU A 37 16.61 -7.81 -1.28
C LEU A 37 17.70 -8.21 -2.30
N GLY A 38 18.36 -7.24 -2.93
CA GLY A 38 19.40 -7.46 -3.90
C GLY A 38 18.92 -7.77 -5.32
N PRO A 39 19.87 -8.06 -6.24
CA PRO A 39 19.59 -8.10 -7.69
C PRO A 39 18.74 -9.27 -8.16
N GLU A 40 18.48 -10.24 -7.31
CA GLU A 40 17.56 -11.36 -7.63
C GLU A 40 16.10 -10.94 -7.69
N TYR A 41 15.76 -9.75 -7.17
CA TYR A 41 14.42 -9.21 -7.13
C TYR A 41 14.23 -8.03 -8.08
N CYS A 42 13.10 -8.03 -8.77
CA CYS A 42 12.62 -6.91 -9.58
C CYS A 42 11.44 -6.25 -8.86
N ILE A 43 11.63 -5.05 -8.36
CA ILE A 43 10.58 -4.30 -7.65
C ILE A 43 9.87 -3.41 -8.64
N ILE A 44 8.55 -3.56 -8.72
CA ILE A 44 7.66 -2.81 -9.59
C ILE A 44 6.83 -1.88 -8.71
N GLU A 45 7.15 -0.58 -8.76
CA GLU A 45 6.46 0.44 -7.99
C GLU A 45 5.17 0.85 -8.71
N ASP A 46 4.03 0.63 -8.08
CA ASP A 46 2.72 1.08 -8.54
C ASP A 46 1.99 1.84 -7.43
N GLY A 47 2.59 2.96 -7.03
CA GLY A 47 2.00 3.94 -6.12
C GLY A 47 1.36 5.07 -6.90
N ILE A 48 0.14 5.47 -6.54
CA ILE A 48 -0.55 6.66 -7.06
C ILE A 48 -1.02 7.52 -5.88
N THR A 49 -0.70 8.81 -5.92
CA THR A 49 -1.14 9.76 -4.90
C THR A 49 -2.67 9.82 -4.83
N GLY A 50 -3.23 9.77 -3.63
CA GLY A 50 -4.68 9.78 -3.44
C GLY A 50 -5.39 8.46 -3.74
N ARG A 51 -4.68 7.38 -4.10
CA ARG A 51 -5.31 6.09 -4.40
C ARG A 51 -6.04 5.55 -3.18
N THR A 52 -7.30 5.21 -3.39
CA THR A 52 -8.19 4.50 -2.45
C THR A 52 -8.13 2.99 -2.69
N THR A 53 -8.79 2.20 -1.85
CA THR A 53 -9.01 0.78 -2.16
C THR A 53 -10.01 0.59 -3.31
N VAL A 54 -11.23 1.13 -3.17
CA VAL A 54 -12.35 0.92 -4.12
C VAL A 54 -13.22 2.15 -4.33
N TRP A 55 -12.88 3.27 -3.70
CA TRP A 55 -13.72 4.46 -3.69
C TRP A 55 -13.35 5.38 -4.85
N ASP A 56 -14.38 5.85 -5.57
CA ASP A 56 -14.19 6.81 -6.63
C ASP A 56 -13.96 8.21 -6.08
N ASP A 57 -13.00 8.92 -6.65
CA ASP A 57 -12.86 10.34 -6.45
C ASP A 57 -13.61 11.05 -7.58
N PRO A 58 -14.60 11.89 -7.30
CA PRO A 58 -15.38 12.55 -8.34
C PRO A 58 -14.57 13.56 -9.16
N PHE A 59 -13.40 13.97 -8.66
CA PHE A 59 -12.52 14.93 -9.34
C PHE A 59 -11.31 14.29 -10.00
N ASP A 60 -10.96 13.05 -9.62
CA ASP A 60 -9.83 12.32 -10.18
C ASP A 60 -10.16 10.83 -10.36
N PRO A 61 -10.62 10.42 -11.55
CA PRO A 61 -11.08 9.05 -11.80
C PRO A 61 -9.96 8.00 -11.73
N CYS A 62 -8.68 8.39 -11.67
CA CYS A 62 -7.56 7.44 -11.60
C CYS A 62 -7.28 6.91 -10.19
N ARG A 63 -8.02 7.38 -9.17
CA ARG A 63 -7.74 7.05 -7.77
C ARG A 63 -8.37 5.76 -7.27
N ASN A 64 -9.35 5.19 -7.96
CA ASN A 64 -9.94 3.91 -7.57
C ASN A 64 -8.94 2.77 -7.78
N GLY A 65 -8.46 2.19 -6.67
CA GLY A 65 -7.46 1.12 -6.70
C GLY A 65 -7.97 -0.17 -7.32
N LEU A 66 -9.27 -0.49 -7.16
CA LEU A 66 -9.85 -1.69 -7.76
C LEU A 66 -9.91 -1.58 -9.29
N GLU A 67 -10.24 -0.42 -9.82
CA GLU A 67 -10.23 -0.18 -11.27
C GLU A 67 -8.82 -0.16 -11.85
N GLY A 68 -7.88 0.48 -11.14
CA GLY A 68 -6.48 0.58 -11.56
C GLY A 68 -5.70 -0.73 -11.48
N LEU A 69 -6.15 -1.70 -10.66
CA LEU A 69 -5.41 -2.94 -10.38
C LEU A 69 -5.11 -3.75 -11.65
N GLY A 70 -6.08 -3.84 -12.57
CA GLY A 70 -5.90 -4.58 -13.82
C GLY A 70 -4.73 -4.05 -14.66
N TYR A 71 -4.59 -2.74 -14.77
CA TYR A 71 -3.48 -2.12 -15.49
C TYR A 71 -2.13 -2.38 -14.82
N GLY A 72 -2.08 -2.32 -13.48
CA GLY A 72 -0.89 -2.64 -12.69
C GLY A 72 -0.44 -4.09 -12.91
N ILE A 73 -1.36 -5.03 -12.81
CA ILE A 73 -1.11 -6.47 -13.02
C ILE A 73 -0.64 -6.75 -14.45
N HIS A 74 -1.31 -6.20 -15.48
CA HIS A 74 -0.92 -6.42 -16.87
C HIS A 74 0.49 -5.92 -17.20
N ARG A 75 0.92 -4.83 -16.59
CA ARG A 75 2.29 -4.31 -16.74
C ARG A 75 3.32 -5.11 -15.95
N ALA A 76 2.91 -5.67 -14.81
CA ALA A 76 3.82 -6.31 -13.88
C ALA A 76 4.01 -7.81 -14.12
N LYS A 77 3.05 -8.50 -14.74
CA LYS A 77 3.08 -9.96 -14.92
C LYS A 77 4.30 -10.44 -15.75
N PRO A 78 4.81 -11.66 -15.50
CA PRO A 78 4.41 -12.56 -14.41
C PRO A 78 4.84 -12.01 -13.04
N ILE A 79 4.07 -12.30 -12.00
CA ILE A 79 4.26 -11.76 -10.63
C ILE A 79 4.53 -12.92 -9.67
N ASP A 80 5.55 -12.77 -8.81
CA ASP A 80 5.83 -13.73 -7.74
C ASP A 80 5.20 -13.33 -6.41
N LEU A 81 5.00 -12.01 -6.18
CA LEU A 81 4.38 -11.48 -4.96
C LEU A 81 3.77 -10.10 -5.22
N VAL A 82 2.60 -9.86 -4.65
CA VAL A 82 2.05 -8.51 -4.51
C VAL A 82 2.25 -8.04 -3.06
N VAL A 83 2.77 -6.83 -2.86
CA VAL A 83 2.73 -6.08 -1.59
C VAL A 83 1.64 -5.04 -1.71
N LEU A 84 0.59 -5.15 -0.90
CA LEU A 84 -0.58 -4.27 -0.93
C LEU A 84 -0.60 -3.38 0.30
N MET A 85 -0.46 -2.06 0.12
CA MET A 85 -0.55 -1.05 1.16
C MET A 85 -1.43 0.10 0.69
N LEU A 86 -2.71 0.05 1.05
CA LEU A 86 -3.74 1.05 0.73
C LEU A 86 -4.70 1.22 1.91
N GLY A 87 -5.35 2.36 2.00
CA GLY A 87 -6.44 2.60 2.94
C GLY A 87 -6.51 4.04 3.47
N THR A 88 -5.41 4.76 3.55
CA THR A 88 -5.40 6.13 4.11
C THR A 88 -6.42 7.03 3.40
N ASN A 89 -6.48 6.98 2.08
CA ASN A 89 -7.37 7.84 1.30
C ASN A 89 -8.83 7.41 1.32
N ASP A 90 -9.12 6.17 1.74
CA ASP A 90 -10.50 5.69 1.92
C ASP A 90 -11.25 6.54 2.94
N LEU A 91 -10.53 7.05 3.95
CA LEU A 91 -11.10 7.88 5.02
C LEU A 91 -11.62 9.26 4.56
N ASN A 92 -11.38 9.64 3.30
CA ASN A 92 -12.09 10.77 2.67
C ASN A 92 -13.55 10.43 2.33
N TYR A 93 -13.89 9.14 2.22
CA TYR A 93 -15.17 8.68 1.66
C TYR A 93 -15.94 7.75 2.62
N THR A 94 -15.24 7.15 3.59
CA THR A 94 -15.79 6.13 4.48
C THR A 94 -15.02 6.09 5.81
N ASP A 95 -15.44 5.22 6.71
CA ASP A 95 -14.80 4.91 7.98
C ASP A 95 -13.83 3.71 7.87
N ALA A 96 -13.26 3.32 9.00
CA ALA A 96 -12.37 2.15 9.09
C ALA A 96 -13.05 0.83 8.67
N TYR A 97 -14.37 0.70 8.80
CA TYR A 97 -15.07 -0.48 8.33
C TYR A 97 -15.20 -0.51 6.80
N GLY A 98 -15.42 0.63 6.18
CA GLY A 98 -15.37 0.76 4.72
C GLY A 98 -13.99 0.41 4.14
N TYR A 99 -12.91 0.84 4.80
CA TYR A 99 -11.55 0.40 4.49
C TYR A 99 -11.43 -1.14 4.50
N TYR A 100 -11.88 -1.81 5.58
CA TYR A 100 -11.88 -3.28 5.66
C TYR A 100 -12.58 -3.92 4.47
N LYS A 101 -13.75 -3.42 4.08
CA LYS A 101 -14.53 -3.92 2.94
C LYS A 101 -13.80 -3.69 1.61
N GLY A 102 -13.21 -2.51 1.44
CA GLY A 102 -12.45 -2.15 0.25
C GLY A 102 -11.19 -3.01 0.07
N LEU A 103 -10.42 -3.16 1.15
CA LEU A 103 -9.22 -4.01 1.15
C LEU A 103 -9.57 -5.47 0.85
N ASN A 104 -10.66 -6.00 1.41
CA ASN A 104 -11.13 -7.36 1.13
C ASN A 104 -11.47 -7.56 -0.36
N ASN A 105 -12.05 -6.56 -1.03
CA ASN A 105 -12.31 -6.63 -2.47
C ASN A 105 -11.01 -6.71 -3.28
N LEU A 106 -10.00 -5.93 -2.93
CA LEU A 106 -8.67 -5.99 -3.58
C LEU A 106 -8.00 -7.35 -3.37
N ILE A 107 -8.00 -7.86 -2.13
CA ILE A 107 -7.45 -9.19 -1.82
C ILE A 107 -8.08 -10.25 -2.71
N ARG A 108 -9.40 -10.30 -2.74
CA ARG A 108 -10.14 -11.26 -3.57
C ARG A 108 -9.79 -11.11 -5.06
N ARG A 109 -9.67 -9.89 -5.56
CA ARG A 109 -9.33 -9.64 -6.97
C ARG A 109 -7.90 -10.08 -7.30
N ILE A 110 -6.94 -9.85 -6.39
CA ILE A 110 -5.54 -10.27 -6.56
C ILE A 110 -5.42 -11.80 -6.50
N LEU A 111 -6.02 -12.44 -5.51
CA LEU A 111 -5.92 -13.90 -5.35
C LEU A 111 -6.57 -14.69 -6.51
N HIS A 112 -7.52 -14.09 -7.19
CA HIS A 112 -8.17 -14.66 -8.37
C HIS A 112 -7.77 -13.96 -9.68
N ALA A 113 -6.60 -13.30 -9.72
CA ALA A 113 -6.21 -12.46 -10.84
C ALA A 113 -6.14 -13.23 -12.17
N ASP A 114 -5.71 -14.48 -12.18
CA ASP A 114 -5.69 -15.31 -13.38
C ASP A 114 -7.09 -15.52 -14.01
N SER A 115 -8.14 -15.46 -13.21
CA SER A 115 -9.53 -15.53 -13.70
C SER A 115 -10.03 -14.20 -14.27
N PHE A 116 -9.52 -13.06 -13.77
CA PHE A 116 -9.98 -11.73 -14.16
C PHE A 116 -9.10 -11.07 -15.24
N PHE A 117 -7.79 -11.35 -15.20
CA PHE A 117 -6.79 -10.70 -16.04
C PHE A 117 -6.01 -11.68 -16.88
N ALA A 118 -6.58 -12.85 -17.10
CA ALA A 118 -5.98 -13.91 -17.90
C ALA A 118 -5.74 -13.45 -19.33
N GLY A 119 -4.66 -13.93 -19.88
CA GLY A 119 -4.23 -13.83 -21.25
C GLY A 119 -3.48 -15.11 -21.56
N PRO A 120 -2.67 -15.15 -22.62
CA PRO A 120 -1.84 -16.32 -22.91
C PRO A 120 -0.80 -16.60 -21.81
N GLU A 121 -0.53 -15.66 -20.92
CA GLU A 121 0.41 -15.81 -19.81
C GLU A 121 -0.31 -15.68 -18.48
N SER A 122 -0.02 -16.62 -17.54
CA SER A 122 -0.51 -16.54 -16.16
C SER A 122 0.02 -15.29 -15.45
N VAL A 123 -0.82 -14.71 -14.60
CA VAL A 123 -0.41 -13.62 -13.71
C VAL A 123 0.54 -14.14 -12.64
N PHE A 124 0.21 -15.30 -12.06
CA PHE A 124 0.98 -15.94 -10.99
C PHE A 124 1.38 -17.37 -11.36
N PRO A 125 2.48 -17.57 -12.10
CA PRO A 125 2.91 -18.91 -12.53
C PRO A 125 3.13 -19.91 -11.39
N ASN A 126 3.47 -19.41 -10.19
CA ASN A 126 3.73 -20.21 -9.00
C ASN A 126 2.59 -20.10 -7.95
N GLY A 127 1.39 -19.70 -8.38
CA GLY A 127 0.26 -19.38 -7.52
C GLY A 127 0.34 -17.99 -6.90
N PRO A 128 -0.82 -17.40 -6.55
CA PRO A 128 -0.87 -16.04 -6.02
C PRO A 128 -0.24 -15.95 -4.62
N LYS A 129 0.67 -14.99 -4.45
CA LYS A 129 1.22 -14.62 -3.16
C LYS A 129 0.95 -13.15 -2.91
N LEU A 130 0.49 -12.83 -1.71
CA LEU A 130 0.10 -11.49 -1.30
C LEU A 130 0.58 -11.21 0.11
N LEU A 131 1.32 -10.11 0.30
CA LEU A 131 1.66 -9.54 1.59
C LEU A 131 0.77 -8.34 1.84
N LEU A 132 -0.03 -8.39 2.91
CA LEU A 132 -0.83 -7.26 3.36
C LEU A 132 0.03 -6.35 4.27
N VAL A 133 0.03 -5.06 3.97
CA VAL A 133 0.67 -4.07 4.83
C VAL A 133 -0.40 -3.07 5.26
N SER A 134 -0.70 -2.98 6.56
CA SER A 134 -1.59 -1.92 7.03
C SER A 134 -0.92 -0.56 6.85
N PRO A 135 -1.65 0.49 6.44
CA PRO A 135 -1.09 1.83 6.37
C PRO A 135 -0.53 2.29 7.73
N ILE A 136 0.36 3.27 7.71
CA ILE A 136 0.72 4.03 8.92
C ILE A 136 -0.53 4.76 9.44
N ARG A 137 -0.52 5.09 10.72
CA ARG A 137 -1.59 5.94 11.30
C ARG A 137 -1.46 7.37 10.80
N ILE A 138 -2.58 8.07 10.77
CA ILE A 138 -2.59 9.53 10.65
C ILE A 138 -2.04 10.11 11.95
N HIS A 139 -1.39 11.27 11.90
CA HIS A 139 -0.85 11.89 13.11
C HIS A 139 -1.98 12.29 14.09
N PRO A 140 -1.86 12.06 15.40
CA PRO A 140 -2.92 12.38 16.36
C PRO A 140 -3.31 13.86 16.38
N ASP A 141 -2.35 14.74 16.13
CA ASP A 141 -2.58 16.19 16.11
C ASP A 141 -3.05 16.72 14.74
N VAL A 142 -3.40 15.86 13.80
CA VAL A 142 -3.79 16.26 12.44
C VAL A 142 -4.89 17.31 12.45
N ALA A 143 -5.91 17.16 13.30
CA ALA A 143 -7.03 18.11 13.40
C ALA A 143 -6.60 19.52 13.82
N SER A 144 -5.58 19.65 14.65
CA SER A 144 -5.06 20.95 15.12
C SER A 144 -3.99 21.53 14.20
N ARG A 145 -3.15 20.67 13.59
CA ARG A 145 -2.04 21.10 12.73
C ARG A 145 -2.45 21.36 11.29
N ARG A 146 -3.43 20.61 10.81
CA ARG A 146 -3.88 20.62 9.41
C ARG A 146 -5.42 20.60 9.30
N PRO A 147 -6.11 21.58 9.91
CA PRO A 147 -7.58 21.60 9.92
C PRO A 147 -8.19 21.76 8.51
N GLU A 148 -7.38 22.20 7.54
CA GLU A 148 -7.81 22.39 6.15
C GLU A 148 -7.89 21.09 5.34
N ILE A 149 -7.34 19.98 5.82
CA ILE A 149 -7.39 18.73 5.09
C ILE A 149 -8.63 17.90 5.45
N HIS A 150 -9.20 17.20 4.48
CA HIS A 150 -10.37 16.37 4.69
C HIS A 150 -10.18 15.25 5.72
N LEU A 151 -8.93 14.80 5.90
CA LEU A 151 -8.58 13.73 6.85
C LEU A 151 -8.34 14.22 8.29
N ALA A 152 -8.63 15.48 8.60
CA ALA A 152 -8.42 16.03 9.94
C ALA A 152 -9.16 15.28 11.07
N HIS A 153 -10.26 14.59 10.76
CA HIS A 153 -11.06 13.77 11.69
C HIS A 153 -10.65 12.29 11.73
N ALA A 154 -9.77 11.84 10.84
CA ALA A 154 -9.59 10.43 10.52
C ALA A 154 -8.55 9.70 11.41
N TYR A 155 -7.98 10.36 12.42
CA TYR A 155 -7.00 9.73 13.32
C TYR A 155 -7.55 8.45 13.98
N ALA A 156 -8.75 8.53 14.57
CA ALA A 156 -9.35 7.40 15.28
C ALA A 156 -9.58 6.20 14.35
N ASP A 157 -10.08 6.45 13.13
CA ASP A 157 -10.28 5.41 12.12
C ASP A 157 -8.95 4.80 11.67
N SER A 158 -7.91 5.60 11.49
CA SER A 158 -6.58 5.11 11.12
C SER A 158 -5.95 4.18 12.17
N CYS A 159 -6.31 4.35 13.44
CA CYS A 159 -5.89 3.44 14.51
C CYS A 159 -6.45 2.02 14.36
N CYS A 160 -7.53 1.84 13.59
CA CYS A 160 -8.14 0.54 13.34
C CYS A 160 -7.53 -0.22 12.15
N PHE A 161 -6.65 0.39 11.35
CA PHE A 161 -6.09 -0.22 10.15
C PHE A 161 -5.39 -1.55 10.43
N ALA A 162 -4.53 -1.59 11.45
CA ALA A 162 -3.78 -2.79 11.80
C ALA A 162 -4.71 -3.95 12.21
N ASP A 163 -5.75 -3.69 13.01
CA ASP A 163 -6.70 -4.70 13.45
C ASP A 163 -7.52 -5.27 12.29
N TYR A 164 -8.01 -4.43 11.38
CA TYR A 164 -8.74 -4.89 10.20
C TYR A 164 -7.84 -5.61 9.20
N THR A 165 -6.60 -5.15 9.00
CA THR A 165 -5.63 -5.86 8.14
C THR A 165 -5.29 -7.23 8.72
N ARG A 166 -5.04 -7.31 10.03
CA ARG A 166 -4.78 -8.56 10.75
C ARG A 166 -5.97 -9.51 10.64
N ARG A 167 -7.19 -9.02 10.78
CA ARG A 167 -8.42 -9.81 10.59
C ARG A 167 -8.48 -10.40 9.19
N LEU A 168 -8.27 -9.59 8.15
CA LEU A 168 -8.23 -10.08 6.77
C LEU A 168 -7.11 -11.08 6.52
N SER A 169 -5.93 -10.85 7.12
CA SER A 169 -4.83 -11.82 7.02
C SER A 169 -5.21 -13.19 7.58
N GLN A 170 -5.96 -13.23 8.68
CA GLN A 170 -6.48 -14.48 9.25
C GLN A 170 -7.58 -15.12 8.39
N GLU A 171 -8.54 -14.32 7.89
CA GLU A 171 -9.63 -14.79 7.05
C GLU A 171 -9.13 -15.42 5.73
N TRP A 172 -8.07 -14.86 5.15
CA TRP A 172 -7.49 -15.29 3.87
C TRP A 172 -6.22 -16.13 4.01
N ASN A 173 -5.76 -16.37 5.24
CA ASN A 173 -4.48 -17.06 5.53
C ASN A 173 -3.28 -16.41 4.80
N LEU A 174 -3.14 -15.10 4.93
CA LEU A 174 -2.11 -14.29 4.26
C LEU A 174 -1.08 -13.75 5.26
N PRO A 175 0.19 -13.62 4.86
CA PRO A 175 1.16 -12.87 5.64
C PRO A 175 0.77 -11.38 5.70
N TRP A 176 1.08 -10.74 6.81
CA TRP A 176 0.84 -9.32 7.00
C TRP A 176 1.91 -8.62 7.83
N LEU A 177 1.92 -7.29 7.74
CA LEU A 177 2.78 -6.38 8.50
C LEU A 177 1.98 -5.14 8.92
N ASP A 178 2.19 -4.69 10.16
CA ASP A 178 1.71 -3.38 10.60
C ASP A 178 2.77 -2.32 10.32
N ALA A 179 2.53 -1.43 9.34
CA ALA A 179 3.45 -0.34 9.05
C ALA A 179 3.57 0.64 10.22
N ALA A 180 2.49 0.85 10.97
CA ALA A 180 2.47 1.76 12.12
C ALA A 180 3.29 1.24 13.33
N ALA A 181 3.72 -0.02 13.31
CA ALA A 181 4.63 -0.55 14.33
C ALA A 181 6.09 -0.10 14.12
N VAL A 182 6.45 0.38 12.93
CA VAL A 182 7.84 0.68 12.56
C VAL A 182 8.02 2.05 11.89
N ALA A 183 6.96 2.67 11.42
CA ALA A 183 6.97 3.94 10.69
C ALA A 183 5.85 4.87 11.19
N GLU A 184 6.11 6.16 11.12
CA GLU A 184 5.21 7.21 11.58
C GLU A 184 4.99 8.24 10.48
N PRO A 185 3.86 8.97 10.50
CA PRO A 185 3.67 10.12 9.62
C PRO A 185 4.57 11.28 10.06
N SER A 186 5.02 12.07 9.10
CA SER A 186 5.74 13.31 9.37
C SER A 186 4.86 14.32 10.12
N GLU A 187 5.46 15.05 11.02
CA GLU A 187 4.79 16.19 11.68
C GLU A 187 4.47 17.37 10.73
N ILE A 188 5.08 17.38 9.52
CA ILE A 188 4.92 18.47 8.56
C ILE A 188 3.52 18.45 7.94
N ASP A 189 3.05 17.27 7.49
CA ASP A 189 1.74 17.14 6.86
C ASP A 189 0.80 16.16 7.55
N CYS A 190 1.27 15.46 8.58
CA CYS A 190 0.50 14.54 9.41
C CYS A 190 0.02 13.25 8.71
N LEU A 191 0.42 13.01 7.48
CA LEU A 191 -0.08 11.91 6.63
C LEU A 191 1.02 11.06 6.00
N HIS A 192 2.08 11.71 5.50
CA HIS A 192 3.11 11.02 4.72
C HIS A 192 4.35 10.73 5.55
N MET A 193 5.01 9.64 5.22
CA MET A 193 6.26 9.23 5.87
C MET A 193 7.40 10.18 5.53
N ASP A 194 8.27 10.44 6.52
CA ASP A 194 9.58 11.02 6.27
C ASP A 194 10.58 9.96 5.77
N ALA A 195 11.81 10.39 5.49
CA ALA A 195 12.85 9.50 4.94
C ALA A 195 13.25 8.37 5.92
N ASP A 196 13.21 8.62 7.23
CA ASP A 196 13.55 7.62 8.25
C ASP A 196 12.46 6.54 8.35
N SER A 197 11.20 6.95 8.36
CA SER A 197 10.05 6.06 8.34
C SER A 197 10.01 5.20 7.05
N HIS A 198 10.31 5.80 5.89
CA HIS A 198 10.46 5.04 4.65
C HIS A 198 11.56 3.98 4.75
N LYS A 199 12.72 4.33 5.32
CA LYS A 199 13.84 3.39 5.52
C LYS A 199 13.45 2.24 6.44
N LYS A 200 12.86 2.52 7.60
CA LYS A 200 12.42 1.50 8.55
C LYS A 200 11.42 0.53 7.93
N LEU A 201 10.41 1.06 7.25
CA LEU A 201 9.39 0.26 6.59
C LEU A 201 9.98 -0.62 5.47
N GLY A 202 10.87 -0.07 4.64
CA GLY A 202 11.51 -0.81 3.56
C GLY A 202 12.31 -2.02 4.06
N ILE A 203 13.06 -1.86 5.15
CA ILE A 203 13.82 -2.95 5.78
C ILE A 203 12.86 -4.06 6.27
N GLN A 204 11.79 -3.69 6.99
CA GLN A 204 10.85 -4.66 7.55
C GLN A 204 10.07 -5.43 6.47
N ILE A 205 9.68 -4.76 5.38
CA ILE A 205 9.03 -5.43 4.25
C ILE A 205 10.00 -6.39 3.55
N ALA A 206 11.27 -6.01 3.39
CA ALA A 206 12.29 -6.90 2.82
C ALA A 206 12.47 -8.20 3.64
N GLU A 207 12.50 -8.09 4.96
CA GLU A 207 12.56 -9.26 5.86
C GLU A 207 11.34 -10.17 5.68
N LYS A 208 10.14 -9.61 5.63
CA LYS A 208 8.91 -10.36 5.37
C LYS A 208 8.93 -11.06 4.01
N ILE A 209 9.39 -10.40 2.96
CA ILE A 209 9.46 -10.98 1.61
C ILE A 209 10.40 -12.18 1.57
N ARG A 210 11.56 -12.14 2.25
CA ARG A 210 12.48 -13.29 2.33
C ARG A 210 11.85 -14.54 3.00
N MET A 211 10.85 -14.34 3.86
CA MET A 211 10.12 -15.45 4.49
C MET A 211 9.03 -16.03 3.58
N ILE A 212 8.57 -15.26 2.58
CA ILE A 212 7.48 -15.64 1.67
C ILE A 212 8.02 -16.26 0.39
N LEU A 213 9.14 -15.75 -0.11
CA LEU A 213 9.79 -16.12 -1.37
C LEU A 213 11.12 -16.82 -1.16
#